data_ff10164032e76388fe1dfe1917ad7c0e
#
_entry.id   ff10164032e76388fe1dfe1917ad7c0e
#
_cell.length_a   1.000
_cell.length_b   1.000
_cell.length_c   1.000
_cell.angle_alpha   90.00
_cell.angle_beta   90.00
_cell.angle_gamma   90.00
#
_symmetry.space_group_name_H-M   'P 1'
#
loop_
_entity.id
_entity.type
_entity.pdbx_description
1 polymer ?
#
loop_
_entity_poly.entity_id
_entity_poly.type
_entity_poly.pdbx_seq_one_letter_code
_entity_poly.pdbx_strand_id
1 'polypeptide(L)'
;MSNNDILKKLRVALELNNEDIIKILELVNFKVTKSELGSFFRSDDHPNFKPCGDQILRNFLNGLVIYKRGPKPEKLNPPIAD
;
A
#
# COMPACT_ATOMS: atom_id res chain seq x y z
N MET A 1 -3.86 -17.03 5.35
CA MET A 1 -3.09 -16.02 4.57
C MET A 1 -2.88 -14.79 5.43
N SER A 2 -1.66 -14.34 5.57
CA SER A 2 -1.36 -13.19 6.40
C SER A 2 -1.52 -11.89 5.61
N ASN A 3 -1.54 -10.77 6.33
CA ASN A 3 -1.56 -9.46 5.67
C ASN A 3 -0.33 -9.26 4.80
N ASN A 4 0.81 -9.82 5.21
CA ASN A 4 2.02 -9.76 4.41
C ASN A 4 1.84 -10.48 3.08
N ASP A 5 1.16 -11.63 3.10
CA ASP A 5 0.90 -12.39 1.88
C ASP A 5 -0.04 -11.62 0.95
N ILE A 6 -1.04 -10.98 1.51
CA ILE A 6 -1.98 -10.17 0.73
C ILE A 6 -1.23 -9.02 0.07
N LEU A 7 -0.39 -8.34 0.84
CA LEU A 7 0.38 -7.21 0.33
C LEU A 7 1.33 -7.66 -0.78
N LYS A 8 2.00 -8.80 -0.59
CA LYS A 8 2.89 -9.36 -1.62
C LYS A 8 2.13 -9.66 -2.91
N LYS A 9 0.96 -10.27 -2.78
CA LYS A 9 0.16 -10.61 -3.95
C LYS A 9 -0.32 -9.38 -4.70
N LEU A 10 -0.73 -8.37 -3.98
CA LEU A 10 -1.15 -7.12 -4.60
C LEU A 10 0.02 -6.45 -5.32
N ARG A 11 1.19 -6.48 -4.70
CA ARG A 11 2.39 -5.89 -5.30
C ARG A 11 2.70 -6.54 -6.65
N VAL A 12 2.65 -7.86 -6.70
CA VAL A 12 2.94 -8.61 -7.92
C VAL A 12 1.82 -8.43 -8.95
N ALA A 13 0.57 -8.58 -8.52
CA ALA A 13 -0.57 -8.50 -9.42
C ALA A 13 -0.70 -7.14 -10.09
N LEU A 14 -0.35 -6.08 -9.37
CA LEU A 14 -0.45 -4.72 -9.88
C LEU A 14 0.87 -4.17 -10.38
N GLU A 15 1.91 -5.02 -10.34
CA GLU A 15 3.24 -4.65 -10.83
C GLU A 15 3.77 -3.38 -10.16
N LEU A 16 3.62 -3.32 -8.84
CA LEU A 16 4.07 -2.16 -8.08
C LEU A 16 5.48 -2.39 -7.55
N ASN A 17 6.29 -1.35 -7.52
CA ASN A 17 7.57 -1.41 -6.84
C ASN A 17 7.41 -0.77 -5.46
N ASN A 18 8.49 -0.78 -4.67
CA ASN A 18 8.42 -0.23 -3.32
C ASN A 18 8.07 1.25 -3.31
N GLU A 19 8.58 1.99 -4.28
CA GLU A 19 8.30 3.43 -4.36
C GLU A 19 6.84 3.69 -4.66
N ASP A 20 6.24 2.87 -5.50
CA ASP A 20 4.81 3.00 -5.81
C ASP A 20 3.97 2.79 -4.56
N ILE A 21 4.33 1.78 -3.76
CA ILE A 21 3.60 1.48 -2.54
C ILE A 21 3.74 2.61 -1.53
N ILE A 22 4.94 3.19 -1.42
CA ILE A 22 5.16 4.33 -0.54
C ILE A 22 4.28 5.51 -0.98
N LYS A 23 4.20 5.77 -2.29
CA LYS A 23 3.36 6.84 -2.81
C LYS A 23 1.88 6.60 -2.52
N ILE A 24 1.45 5.36 -2.68
CA ILE A 24 0.06 4.99 -2.39
C ILE A 24 -0.28 5.28 -0.94
N LEU A 25 0.62 4.90 -0.02
CA LEU A 25 0.40 5.16 1.40
C LEU A 25 0.45 6.66 1.71
N GLU A 26 1.29 7.41 1.01
CA GLU A 26 1.34 8.85 1.21
C GLU A 26 0.05 9.55 0.81
N LEU A 27 -0.70 8.97 -0.12
CA LEU A 27 -1.98 9.54 -0.52
C LEU A 27 -2.99 9.57 0.63
N VAL A 28 -2.79 8.73 1.64
CA VAL A 28 -3.64 8.72 2.83
C VAL A 28 -2.86 9.19 4.06
N ASN A 29 -1.80 9.95 3.83
CA ASN A 29 -0.96 10.53 4.90
C ASN A 29 -0.33 9.49 5.81
N PHE A 30 -0.04 8.32 5.28
CA PHE A 30 0.61 7.26 6.04
C PHE A 30 2.03 7.11 5.50
N LYS A 31 3.02 7.42 6.34
CA LYS A 31 4.40 7.40 5.90
C LYS A 31 5.11 6.14 6.36
N VAL A 32 5.80 5.48 5.43
CA VAL A 32 6.67 4.35 5.75
C VAL A 32 8.00 4.57 5.04
N THR A 33 9.05 4.00 5.60
CA THR A 33 10.36 4.04 4.96
C THR A 33 10.51 2.83 4.05
N LYS A 34 11.47 2.91 3.13
CA LYS A 34 11.79 1.76 2.28
C LYS A 34 12.23 0.57 3.12
N SER A 35 12.94 0.83 4.21
CA SER A 35 13.42 -0.21 5.10
C SER A 35 12.27 -0.94 5.78
N GLU A 36 11.29 -0.18 6.28
CA GLU A 36 10.10 -0.77 6.89
C GLU A 36 9.31 -1.58 5.88
N LEU A 37 9.11 -1.00 4.70
CA LEU A 37 8.35 -1.68 3.66
C LEU A 37 9.05 -2.97 3.25
N GLY A 38 10.36 -2.92 3.09
CA GLY A 38 11.14 -4.10 2.75
C GLY A 38 10.98 -5.22 3.76
N SER A 39 10.86 -4.87 5.05
CA SER A 39 10.72 -5.89 6.08
C SER A 39 9.39 -6.64 5.99
N PHE A 40 8.36 -6.04 5.40
CA PHE A 40 7.08 -6.71 5.18
C PHE A 40 7.16 -7.77 4.07
N PHE A 41 8.13 -7.64 3.17
CA PHE A 41 8.27 -8.53 2.03
C PHE A 41 9.31 -9.63 2.23
N ARG A 42 9.92 -9.70 3.40
CA ARG A 42 10.88 -10.74 3.69
C ARG A 42 10.17 -12.03 4.08
N SER A 43 10.91 -13.13 4.09
CA SER A 43 10.36 -14.41 4.54
C SER A 43 10.03 -14.35 6.03
N ASP A 44 9.03 -15.11 6.44
CA ASP A 44 8.59 -15.14 7.83
C ASP A 44 9.73 -15.48 8.79
N ASP A 45 10.68 -16.28 8.35
CA ASP A 45 11.79 -16.71 9.19
C ASP A 45 12.98 -15.75 9.12
N HIS A 46 12.90 -14.69 8.34
CA HIS A 46 13.99 -13.74 8.23
C HIS A 46 14.05 -12.88 9.51
N PRO A 47 15.26 -12.63 10.06
CA PRO A 47 15.37 -11.88 11.30
C PRO A 47 14.84 -10.45 11.22
N ASN A 48 14.79 -9.88 10.03
CA ASN A 48 14.27 -8.52 9.84
C ASN A 48 12.83 -8.48 9.37
N PHE A 49 12.17 -9.64 9.33
CA PHE A 49 10.76 -9.68 8.97
C PHE A 49 9.91 -8.95 9.99
N LYS A 50 8.93 -8.20 9.51
CA LYS A 50 7.93 -7.57 10.36
C LYS A 50 6.55 -7.92 9.86
N PRO A 51 5.64 -8.27 10.75
CA PRO A 51 4.26 -8.53 10.31
C PRO A 51 3.59 -7.22 9.92
N CYS A 52 2.85 -7.26 8.82
CA CYS A 52 2.06 -6.13 8.37
C CYS A 52 0.78 -6.06 9.18
N GLY A 53 0.58 -4.99 9.92
CA GLY A 53 -0.63 -4.82 10.70
C GLY A 53 -1.84 -4.52 9.84
N ASP A 54 -3.02 -4.71 10.41
CA ASP A 54 -4.27 -4.44 9.71
C ASP A 54 -4.37 -2.98 9.30
N GLN A 55 -3.86 -2.10 10.12
CA GLN A 55 -3.91 -0.67 9.83
C GLN A 55 -3.12 -0.33 8.57
N ILE A 56 -1.96 -0.94 8.41
CA ILE A 56 -1.13 -0.70 7.23
C ILE A 56 -1.82 -1.22 5.98
N LEU A 57 -2.35 -2.43 6.05
CA LEU A 57 -3.04 -3.00 4.90
C LEU A 57 -4.27 -2.18 4.53
N ARG A 58 -5.03 -1.75 5.54
CA ARG A 58 -6.22 -0.95 5.31
C ARG A 58 -5.88 0.38 4.66
N ASN A 59 -4.84 1.05 5.16
CA ASN A 59 -4.38 2.31 4.56
C ASN A 59 -3.87 2.11 3.14
N PHE A 60 -3.19 0.99 2.90
CA PHE A 60 -2.72 0.68 1.56
C PHE A 60 -3.90 0.51 0.60
N LEU A 61 -4.93 -0.23 1.02
CA LEU A 61 -6.10 -0.44 0.16
C LEU A 61 -6.83 0.87 -0.12
N ASN A 62 -6.98 1.72 0.90
CA ASN A 62 -7.60 3.03 0.72
C ASN A 62 -6.79 3.90 -0.23
N GLY A 63 -5.48 3.92 -0.05
CA GLY A 63 -4.59 4.67 -0.93
C GLY A 63 -4.62 4.13 -2.35
N LEU A 64 -4.74 2.81 -2.50
CA LEU A 64 -4.78 2.18 -3.80
C LEU A 64 -6.02 2.61 -4.59
N VAL A 65 -7.16 2.75 -3.93
CA VAL A 65 -8.37 3.26 -4.58
C VAL A 65 -8.11 4.64 -5.17
N ILE A 66 -7.49 5.52 -4.40
CA ILE A 66 -7.16 6.86 -4.85
C ILE A 66 -6.15 6.81 -6.00
N TYR A 67 -5.14 5.98 -5.85
CA TYR A 67 -4.07 5.83 -6.83
C TYR A 67 -4.62 5.38 -8.18
N LYS A 68 -5.53 4.42 -8.17
CA LYS A 68 -6.12 3.90 -9.40
C LYS A 68 -7.07 4.89 -10.07
N ARG A 69 -7.68 5.77 -9.28
CA ARG A 69 -8.54 6.80 -9.84
C ARG A 69 -7.74 7.96 -10.43
N GLY A 70 -6.48 8.05 -10.06
CA GLY A 70 -5.65 9.17 -10.46
C GLY A 70 -5.61 10.23 -9.38
N PRO A 71 -4.62 11.10 -9.47
CA PRO A 71 -4.37 12.08 -8.41
C PRO A 71 -5.32 13.24 -8.41
N LYS A 72 -6.26 13.38 -9.27
CA LYS A 72 -7.03 14.44 -9.32
C LYS A 72 -8.16 14.43 -8.59
N PRO A 73 -8.25 15.18 -7.88
CA PRO A 73 -9.39 15.29 -7.15
C PRO A 73 -10.33 16.17 -7.79
N GLU A 74 -10.33 16.58 -8.23
CA GLU A 74 -11.09 17.16 -8.70
C GLU A 74 -12.02 16.86 -9.32
N LYS A 75 -12.26 16.63 -9.31
CA LYS A 75 -12.93 16.25 -9.80
C LYS A 75 -13.64 15.48 -9.41
N LEU A 76 -13.58 15.76 -8.87
CA LEU A 76 -13.99 15.18 -8.69
C LEU A 76 -14.94 14.89 -8.38
N ASN A 77 -15.24 14.94 -8.21
CA ASN A 77 -15.83 14.65 -8.15
C ASN A 77 -16.46 14.23 -7.88
N PRO A 78 -16.92 14.42 -7.92
CA PRO A 78 -17.39 14.00 -7.80
C PRO A 78 -17.92 13.52 -7.37
N PRO A 79 -17.99 13.58 -7.35
CA PRO A 79 -18.28 13.14 -7.16
C PRO A 79 -18.82 12.66 -6.76
N ILE A 80 -18.95 12.52 -6.59
CA ILE A 80 -19.05 12.11 -6.62
C ILE A 80 -19.55 11.79 -6.68
N ALA A 81 -19.75 11.83 -6.71
CA ALA A 81 -19.78 11.62 -7.15
C ALA A 81 -20.05 11.36 -7.41
N ASP A 82 -20.28 11.33 -7.42
CA ASP A 82 -20.04 11.14 -7.91
C ASP A 82 -20.09 10.89 -7.95
#